data_ac1a4b641dd2f10393d5172ff7b34cb5
#
_entry.id   ac1a4b641dd2f10393d5172ff7b34cb5
#
_cell.length_a   1.000
_cell.length_b   1.000
_cell.length_c   1.000
_cell.angle_alpha   90.00
_cell.angle_beta   90.00
_cell.angle_gamma   90.00
#
_symmetry.space_group_name_H-M   'P 1'
#
loop_
_entity.id
_entity.type
_entity.pdbx_description
1 polymer ?
#
loop_
_entity_poly.entity_id
_entity_poly.type
_entity_poly.pdbx_seq_one_letter_code
_entity_poly.pdbx_strand_id
1 'polypeptide(L)'
;MIAQTGGPATAVRAHEEVFAYWASLRRAGRLPGRPDIHPAHFKRHLPTISLIDVRRDPRDYRVRLAGTGLYAVYGREITGHTLEEVYATAAADYWRVELDKVVADRRPGVGVHNFAWRGAGHLSILWLRLPLEIGRAHV
;
A
#
# COMPACT_ATOMS: atom_id res chain seq x y z
N MET A 1 2.30 -4.04 0.60
CA MET A 1 2.15 -2.77 -0.06
C MET A 1 3.26 -1.81 0.29
N ILE A 2 3.81 -1.08 -0.68
CA ILE A 2 5.08 -0.40 -0.48
C ILE A 2 5.05 1.02 -1.06
N ALA A 3 5.64 1.98 -0.33
CA ALA A 3 5.87 3.35 -0.80
C ALA A 3 7.32 3.71 -0.50
N GLN A 4 8.04 4.18 -1.51
CA GLN A 4 9.46 4.48 -1.41
C GLN A 4 9.74 5.94 -1.72
N THR A 5 10.63 6.55 -0.91
CA THR A 5 11.08 7.93 -1.11
C THR A 5 12.52 8.02 -1.61
N GLY A 6 13.21 6.90 -1.73
CA GLY A 6 14.57 6.87 -2.27
C GLY A 6 14.62 7.17 -3.76
N GLY A 7 15.81 7.17 -4.34
CA GLY A 7 15.98 7.34 -5.76
C GLY A 7 15.23 6.27 -6.56
N PRO A 8 14.91 6.54 -7.82
CA PRO A 8 14.10 5.62 -8.62
C PRO A 8 14.67 4.20 -8.69
N ALA A 9 15.97 4.05 -8.82
CA ALA A 9 16.61 2.74 -8.89
C ALA A 9 16.41 1.94 -7.58
N THR A 10 16.52 2.60 -6.43
CA THR A 10 16.31 1.97 -5.13
C THR A 10 14.85 1.55 -4.96
N ALA A 11 13.92 2.42 -5.33
CA ALA A 11 12.50 2.14 -5.24
C ALA A 11 12.11 0.96 -6.14
N VAL A 12 12.62 0.92 -7.37
CA VAL A 12 12.34 -0.17 -8.31
C VAL A 12 12.84 -1.50 -7.76
N ARG A 13 14.06 -1.52 -7.21
CA ARG A 13 14.62 -2.75 -6.63
C ARG A 13 13.78 -3.24 -5.46
N ALA A 14 13.38 -2.34 -4.57
CA ALA A 14 12.54 -2.69 -3.44
C ALA A 14 11.21 -3.27 -3.91
N HIS A 15 10.59 -2.66 -4.91
CA HIS A 15 9.35 -3.14 -5.49
C HIS A 15 9.51 -4.52 -6.11
N GLU A 16 10.59 -4.75 -6.84
CA GLU A 16 10.87 -6.05 -7.46
C GLU A 16 10.99 -7.15 -6.40
N GLU A 17 11.69 -6.87 -5.32
CA GLU A 17 11.88 -7.85 -4.23
C GLU A 17 10.56 -8.19 -3.55
N VAL A 18 9.77 -7.17 -3.20
CA VAL A 18 8.48 -7.39 -2.54
C VAL A 18 7.48 -8.06 -3.48
N PHE A 19 7.46 -7.64 -4.73
CA PHE A 19 6.62 -8.27 -5.76
C PHE A 19 6.97 -9.74 -5.93
N ALA A 20 8.26 -10.06 -6.04
CA ALA A 20 8.71 -11.44 -6.23
C ALA A 20 8.28 -12.33 -5.05
N TYR A 21 8.39 -11.81 -3.83
CA TYR A 21 7.93 -12.54 -2.66
C TYR A 21 6.43 -12.79 -2.72
N TRP A 22 5.64 -11.74 -3.00
CA TRP A 22 4.19 -11.86 -3.14
C TRP A 22 3.81 -12.87 -4.23
N ALA A 23 4.44 -12.76 -5.39
CA ALA A 23 4.17 -13.66 -6.51
C ALA A 23 4.47 -15.11 -6.16
N SER A 24 5.52 -15.35 -5.36
CA SER A 24 5.90 -16.70 -4.93
C SER A 24 4.85 -17.36 -4.04
N LEU A 25 4.00 -16.56 -3.40
CA LEU A 25 2.95 -17.05 -2.50
C LEU A 25 1.64 -17.34 -3.22
N ARG A 26 1.52 -16.93 -4.48
CA ARG A 26 0.28 -17.15 -5.23
C ARG A 26 0.10 -18.63 -5.53
N ARG A 27 -1.11 -19.10 -5.38
CA ARG A 27 -1.54 -20.45 -5.77
C ARG A 27 -2.53 -20.32 -6.92
N ALA A 28 -2.74 -21.39 -7.67
CA ALA A 28 -3.61 -21.40 -8.83
C ALA A 28 -4.94 -20.66 -8.58
N GLY A 29 -5.13 -19.53 -9.24
CA GLY A 29 -6.34 -18.72 -9.13
C GLY A 29 -6.59 -18.04 -7.81
N ARG A 30 -5.63 -18.09 -6.85
CA ARG A 30 -5.81 -17.52 -5.52
C ARG A 30 -4.73 -16.49 -5.21
N LEU A 31 -5.14 -15.42 -4.54
CA LEU A 31 -4.21 -14.44 -4.00
C LEU A 31 -3.66 -14.93 -2.66
N PRO A 32 -2.45 -14.48 -2.27
CA PRO A 32 -1.98 -14.74 -0.92
C PRO A 32 -2.93 -14.09 0.09
N GLY A 33 -3.15 -14.77 1.20
CA GLY A 33 -3.83 -14.19 2.34
C GLY A 33 -2.82 -13.53 3.27
N ARG A 34 -3.31 -12.70 4.18
CA ARG A 34 -2.43 -12.06 5.16
C ARG A 34 -1.63 -13.07 5.99
N PRO A 35 -2.19 -14.22 6.43
CA PRO A 35 -1.42 -15.21 7.17
C PRO A 35 -0.24 -15.80 6.41
N ASP A 36 -0.24 -15.70 5.08
CA ASP A 36 0.84 -16.21 4.24
C ASP A 36 2.03 -15.27 4.20
N ILE A 37 1.84 -14.03 4.62
CA ILE A 37 2.87 -13.00 4.58
C ILE A 37 3.69 -13.06 5.86
N HIS A 38 4.98 -13.37 5.71
CA HIS A 38 5.91 -13.43 6.83
C HIS A 38 6.87 -12.24 6.75
N PRO A 39 6.76 -11.26 7.65
CA PRO A 39 7.58 -10.04 7.60
C PRO A 39 9.08 -10.29 7.56
N ALA A 40 9.55 -11.42 8.09
CA ALA A 40 10.96 -11.77 8.07
C ALA A 40 11.55 -11.84 6.65
N HIS A 41 10.74 -12.13 5.64
CA HIS A 41 11.18 -12.25 4.26
C HIS A 41 11.42 -10.91 3.56
N PHE A 42 10.92 -9.81 4.13
CA PHE A 42 11.13 -8.47 3.56
C PHE A 42 11.43 -7.44 4.65
N LYS A 43 12.16 -7.87 5.65
CA LYS A 43 12.44 -7.12 6.86
C LYS A 43 13.01 -5.71 6.60
N ARG A 44 13.91 -5.58 5.64
CA ARG A 44 14.52 -4.30 5.31
C ARG A 44 13.57 -3.32 4.63
N HIS A 45 12.43 -3.80 4.12
CA HIS A 45 11.43 -2.95 3.48
C HIS A 45 10.31 -2.55 4.41
N LEU A 46 10.23 -3.15 5.61
CA LEU A 46 9.15 -2.88 6.57
C LEU A 46 8.93 -1.38 6.86
N PRO A 47 9.97 -0.54 6.95
CA PRO A 47 9.74 0.88 7.23
C PRO A 47 8.87 1.60 6.20
N THR A 48 8.79 1.10 4.98
CA THR A 48 8.04 1.74 3.90
C THR A 48 6.84 0.91 3.45
N ILE A 49 6.46 -0.10 4.22
CA ILE A 49 5.31 -0.94 3.89
C ILE A 49 4.10 -0.49 4.70
N SER A 50 2.94 -0.48 4.04
CA SER A 50 1.66 -0.31 4.73
C SER A 50 0.72 -1.44 4.35
N LEU A 51 -0.17 -1.78 5.29
CA LEU A 51 -1.28 -2.69 5.06
C LEU A 51 -2.57 -1.88 5.09
N ILE A 52 -3.40 -2.07 4.09
CA ILE A 52 -4.68 -1.40 3.99
C ILE A 52 -5.79 -2.44 4.16
N ASP A 53 -6.67 -2.22 5.13
CA ASP A 53 -7.88 -3.01 5.27
C ASP A 53 -8.91 -2.54 4.27
N VAL A 54 -9.52 -3.49 3.59
CA VAL A 54 -10.62 -3.23 2.66
C VAL A 54 -11.90 -3.67 3.35
N ARG A 55 -12.79 -2.72 3.61
CA ARG A 55 -14.11 -3.00 4.16
C ARG A 55 -15.13 -2.97 3.03
N ARG A 56 -16.16 -3.80 3.15
CA ARG A 56 -17.25 -3.88 2.18
C ARG A 56 -18.53 -3.32 2.76
N ASP A 57 -19.41 -2.86 1.89
CA ASP A 57 -20.80 -2.50 2.18
C ASP A 57 -20.97 -1.41 3.24
N PRO A 58 -20.56 -0.17 3.01
CA PRO A 58 -19.92 0.36 1.80
C PRO A 58 -18.43 0.10 1.81
N ARG A 59 -17.83 0.12 0.61
CA ARG A 59 -16.39 -0.06 0.49
C ARG A 59 -15.65 1.12 1.13
N ASP A 60 -14.72 0.79 1.99
CA ASP A 60 -13.89 1.74 2.70
C ASP A 60 -12.49 1.19 2.85
N TYR A 61 -11.52 2.08 2.97
CA TYR A 61 -10.12 1.74 3.11
C TYR A 61 -9.57 2.37 4.38
N ARG A 62 -8.92 1.56 5.20
CA ARG A 62 -8.32 2.02 6.45
C ARG A 62 -6.91 1.49 6.55
N VAL A 63 -5.97 2.35 6.94
CA VAL A 63 -4.59 1.94 7.17
C VAL A 63 -4.54 1.09 8.43
N ARG A 64 -4.23 -0.19 8.26
CA ARG A 64 -4.12 -1.12 9.39
C ARG A 64 -2.75 -1.05 10.02
N LEU A 65 -1.71 -1.00 9.20
CA LEU A 65 -0.32 -0.87 9.65
C LEU A 65 0.41 0.06 8.70
N ALA A 66 1.33 0.85 9.25
CA ALA A 66 2.22 1.69 8.47
C ALA A 66 3.62 1.59 9.05
N GLY A 67 4.59 1.32 8.20
CA GLY A 67 5.98 1.27 8.61
C GLY A 67 6.48 2.61 9.12
N THR A 68 7.48 2.58 9.99
CA THR A 68 7.98 3.78 10.67
C THR A 68 8.52 4.85 9.72
N GLY A 69 9.06 4.44 8.56
CA GLY A 69 9.54 5.39 7.55
C GLY A 69 8.43 6.18 6.87
N LEU A 70 7.19 5.72 6.93
CA LEU A 70 6.06 6.41 6.32
C LEU A 70 5.66 7.66 7.11
N TYR A 71 6.03 7.77 8.38
CA TYR A 71 5.81 8.99 9.14
C TYR A 71 6.45 10.20 8.44
N ALA A 72 7.69 10.05 7.98
CA ALA A 72 8.39 11.12 7.26
C ALA A 72 7.71 11.47 5.94
N VAL A 73 7.16 10.48 5.25
CA VAL A 73 6.47 10.67 3.98
C VAL A 73 5.18 11.45 4.17
N TYR A 74 4.38 11.08 5.15
CA TYR A 74 3.06 11.67 5.38
C TYR A 74 3.07 12.84 6.34
N GLY A 75 4.16 13.04 7.09
CA GLY A 75 4.25 14.10 8.08
C GLY A 75 3.47 13.82 9.35
N ARG A 76 2.92 12.61 9.50
CA ARG A 76 2.13 12.21 10.66
C ARG A 76 1.98 10.70 10.70
N GLU A 77 1.48 10.19 11.82
CA GLU A 77 1.08 8.78 11.94
C GLU A 77 -0.25 8.56 11.22
N ILE A 78 -0.30 7.56 10.34
CA ILE A 78 -1.49 7.28 9.54
C ILE A 78 -2.20 5.98 9.92
N THR A 79 -1.61 5.17 10.80
CA THR A 79 -2.21 3.90 11.23
C THR A 79 -3.58 4.16 11.87
N GLY A 80 -4.56 3.36 11.47
CA GLY A 80 -5.93 3.46 12.00
C GLY A 80 -6.81 4.46 11.28
N HIS A 81 -6.27 5.24 10.36
CA HIS A 81 -7.02 6.28 9.65
C HIS A 81 -7.54 5.81 8.31
N THR A 82 -8.68 6.38 7.90
CA THR A 82 -9.24 6.16 6.57
C THR A 82 -8.52 7.01 5.53
N LEU A 83 -8.76 6.75 4.24
CA LEU A 83 -8.19 7.58 3.17
C LEU A 83 -8.57 9.05 3.35
N GLU A 84 -9.81 9.32 3.71
CA GLU A 84 -10.32 10.68 3.88
C GLU A 84 -9.68 11.40 5.06
N GLU A 85 -9.23 10.66 6.05
CA GLU A 85 -8.51 11.21 7.20
C GLU A 85 -7.02 11.43 6.91
N VAL A 86 -6.45 10.61 6.01
CA VAL A 86 -5.02 10.68 5.68
C VAL A 86 -4.75 11.73 4.62
N TYR A 87 -5.59 11.82 3.59
CA TYR A 87 -5.35 12.62 2.40
C TYR A 87 -6.33 13.78 2.30
N ALA A 88 -5.89 14.86 1.66
CA ALA A 88 -6.83 15.89 1.18
C ALA A 88 -7.74 15.29 0.10
N THR A 89 -8.90 15.90 -0.12
CA THR A 89 -9.98 15.33 -0.94
C THR A 89 -9.53 14.80 -2.30
N ALA A 90 -8.80 15.59 -3.07
CA ALA A 90 -8.37 15.15 -4.41
C ALA A 90 -7.40 13.97 -4.34
N ALA A 91 -6.52 13.95 -3.34
CA ALA A 91 -5.59 12.85 -3.15
C ALA A 91 -6.31 11.59 -2.67
N ALA A 92 -7.30 11.74 -1.80
CA ALA A 92 -8.12 10.62 -1.34
C ALA A 92 -8.88 9.99 -2.52
N ASP A 93 -9.42 10.81 -3.41
CA ASP A 93 -10.12 10.33 -4.61
C ASP A 93 -9.16 9.56 -5.52
N TYR A 94 -7.95 10.08 -5.72
CA TYR A 94 -6.92 9.38 -6.49
C TYR A 94 -6.65 7.98 -5.93
N TRP A 95 -6.42 7.88 -4.62
CA TRP A 95 -6.12 6.60 -3.99
C TRP A 95 -7.31 5.65 -4.00
N ARG A 96 -8.52 6.18 -3.85
CA ARG A 96 -9.71 5.35 -3.93
C ARG A 96 -9.83 4.70 -5.30
N VAL A 97 -9.60 5.46 -6.37
CA VAL A 97 -9.64 4.93 -7.74
C VAL A 97 -8.59 3.84 -7.92
N GLU A 98 -7.35 4.10 -7.48
CA GLU A 98 -6.26 3.15 -7.66
C GLU A 98 -6.47 1.87 -6.84
N LEU A 99 -6.92 2.00 -5.60
CA LEU A 99 -7.19 0.84 -4.75
C LEU A 99 -8.39 0.05 -5.26
N ASP A 100 -9.42 0.71 -5.76
CA ASP A 100 -10.57 0.03 -6.35
C ASP A 100 -10.16 -0.82 -7.55
N LYS A 101 -9.24 -0.33 -8.37
CA LYS A 101 -8.71 -1.12 -9.49
C LYS A 101 -7.99 -2.38 -9.01
N VAL A 102 -7.13 -2.24 -8.01
CA VAL A 102 -6.38 -3.37 -7.46
C VAL A 102 -7.33 -4.41 -6.89
N VAL A 103 -8.35 -3.99 -6.17
CA VAL A 103 -9.34 -4.89 -5.57
C VAL A 103 -10.18 -5.58 -6.64
N ALA A 104 -10.68 -4.81 -7.61
CA ALA A 104 -11.57 -5.35 -8.64
C ALA A 104 -10.83 -6.29 -9.59
N ASP A 105 -9.63 -5.90 -10.02
CA ASP A 105 -8.87 -6.66 -11.01
C ASP A 105 -8.05 -7.79 -10.39
N ARG A 106 -7.89 -7.78 -9.08
CA ARG A 106 -7.06 -8.75 -8.35
C ARG A 106 -5.64 -8.79 -8.90
N ARG A 107 -5.11 -7.63 -9.25
CA ARG A 107 -3.79 -7.45 -9.85
C ARG A 107 -3.01 -6.34 -9.18
N PRO A 108 -1.67 -6.41 -9.17
CA PRO A 108 -0.84 -5.32 -8.67
C PRO A 108 -1.11 -4.01 -9.38
N GLY A 109 -1.01 -2.92 -8.63
CA GLY A 109 -1.01 -1.57 -9.17
C GLY A 109 0.30 -0.87 -8.85
N VAL A 110 0.76 -0.01 -9.76
CA VAL A 110 1.96 0.81 -9.56
C VAL A 110 1.69 2.21 -10.04
N GLY A 111 2.40 3.18 -9.46
CA GLY A 111 2.27 4.55 -9.90
C GLY A 111 3.20 5.47 -9.15
N VAL A 112 3.06 6.77 -9.44
CA VAL A 112 3.80 7.83 -8.77
C VAL A 112 2.77 8.77 -8.15
N HIS A 113 3.02 9.18 -6.91
CA HIS A 113 2.15 10.11 -6.21
C HIS A 113 2.97 11.24 -5.61
N ASN A 114 2.58 12.49 -5.90
CA ASN A 114 3.25 13.67 -5.37
C ASN A 114 2.50 14.18 -4.14
N PHE A 115 3.25 14.69 -3.18
CA PHE A 115 2.71 15.13 -1.90
C PHE A 115 2.46 16.63 -1.83
N ALA A 116 2.22 17.28 -2.97
CA ALA A 116 1.84 18.69 -3.00
C ALA A 116 0.55 18.95 -2.21
N TRP A 117 -0.33 17.96 -2.11
CA TRP A 117 -1.60 18.06 -1.36
C TRP A 117 -1.41 18.40 0.12
N ARG A 118 -0.22 18.12 0.69
CA ARG A 118 0.10 18.50 2.08
C ARG A 118 1.22 19.52 2.16
N GLY A 119 1.51 20.23 1.06
CA GLY A 119 2.55 21.25 1.03
C GLY A 119 3.97 20.69 0.84
N ALA A 120 4.10 19.42 0.47
CA ALA A 120 5.40 18.77 0.26
C ALA A 120 5.59 18.40 -1.22
N GLY A 121 5.44 19.38 -2.11
CA GLY A 121 5.54 19.17 -3.56
C GLY A 121 6.89 18.70 -4.05
N HIS A 122 7.93 18.84 -3.22
CA HIS A 122 9.26 18.30 -3.51
C HIS A 122 9.33 16.78 -3.31
N LEU A 123 8.32 16.18 -2.71
CA LEU A 123 8.30 14.76 -2.37
C LEU A 123 7.34 14.01 -3.28
N SER A 124 7.87 13.04 -4.01
CA SER A 124 7.07 12.08 -4.78
C SER A 124 7.48 10.68 -4.37
N ILE A 125 6.51 9.78 -4.38
CA ILE A 125 6.79 8.36 -4.12
C ILE A 125 6.43 7.53 -5.35
N LEU A 126 7.24 6.53 -5.60
CA LEU A 126 6.88 5.42 -6.47
C LEU A 126 6.19 4.38 -5.59
N TRP A 127 4.97 4.00 -5.94
CA TRP A 127 4.20 3.08 -5.09
C TRP A 127 3.87 1.78 -5.82
N LEU A 128 3.74 0.74 -5.02
CA LEU A 128 3.29 -0.59 -5.46
C LEU A 128 2.21 -1.06 -4.50
N ARG A 129 1.08 -1.48 -5.03
CA ARG A 129 -0.02 -2.06 -4.27
C ARG A 129 -0.26 -3.49 -4.73
N LEU A 130 -0.19 -4.42 -3.79
CA LEU A 130 -0.35 -5.84 -4.06
C LEU A 130 -1.63 -6.33 -3.40
N PRO A 131 -2.53 -6.96 -4.15
CA PRO A 131 -3.77 -7.46 -3.57
C PRO A 131 -3.52 -8.69 -2.71
N LEU A 132 -4.22 -8.75 -1.60
CA LEU A 132 -4.29 -9.93 -0.75
C LEU A 132 -5.73 -10.41 -0.72
N GLU A 133 -5.93 -11.68 -0.42
CA GLU A 133 -7.26 -12.22 -0.24
C GLU A 133 -7.97 -11.48 0.89
N ILE A 134 -9.19 -11.02 0.64
CA ILE A 134 -9.97 -10.32 1.65
C ILE A 134 -10.56 -11.36 2.58
N GLY A 135 -10.19 -11.30 3.86
CA GLY A 135 -10.63 -12.28 4.84
C GLY A 135 -12.11 -12.18 5.14
N ARG A 136 -12.69 -13.31 5.51
CA ARG A 136 -14.08 -13.39 5.97
C ARG A 136 -14.21 -13.15 7.45
N ALA A 137 -13.18 -13.45 8.19
CA ALA A 137 -13.20 -13.49 9.65
C ALA A 137 -13.50 -12.14 10.27
N HIS A 138 -13.37 -11.09 9.51
CA HIS A 138 -13.62 -9.75 10.01
C HIS A 138 -14.98 -9.26 9.66
N VAL A 139 -15.69 -10.12 9.08
CA VAL A 139 -17.08 -9.91 8.77
C VAL A 139 -17.84 -9.80 10.08
#